data_7a8172580e06356d771ea62a543051b3
#
_entry.id   7a8172580e06356d771ea62a543051b3
#
_cell.length_a   1.000
_cell.length_b   1.000
_cell.length_c   1.000
_cell.angle_alpha   90.00
_cell.angle_beta   90.00
_cell.angle_gamma   90.00
#
_symmetry.space_group_name_H-M   'P 1'
#
loop_
_entity.id
_entity.type
_entity.pdbx_description
1 polymer ?
#
loop_
_entity_poly.entity_id
_entity_poly.type
_entity_poly.pdbx_seq_one_letter_code
_entity_poly.pdbx_strand_id
1 'polypeptide(L)'
;MADRNPVRRWTLVVLVLCIIIFTYSLFSDRLAPYTPQAVVQAYIVGIAPEVAGRVVEVNVADNQQVEAGTLLFRIDREPYEIAVEEAEARLASVGQTIGASTAGVAAAEAKLAEALADRDNVREQATRILTLVKKGTYAKARADQANAEIKGAEAGVEKAEADLEEARQNLGPQGADNPQVREAMAVLRQAQLDLVRTEIFAPSDGLVTNLQLTIGQYASPGAPLMTFIDIRDYWVSAEFRENSLGNVEPGDRAEIVFDVLPGQIFPATVENIAWGVARSGQTGAGGELPTLRNQSGWVRDPQRFPVRLAVATEKAPPGVRYNSQANVIIYAADNPATSAIGWLWIRLVAILTYVI
;
A
#
# COMPACT_ATOMS: atom_id res chain seq x y z
N MET A 1 -29.57 66.13 -47.73
CA MET A 1 -29.08 64.80 -48.14
C MET A 1 -27.83 64.52 -47.30
N ALA A 2 -27.93 63.60 -46.33
CA ALA A 2 -26.83 63.33 -45.41
C ALA A 2 -25.85 62.41 -46.14
N ASP A 3 -24.65 62.90 -46.33
CA ASP A 3 -23.50 62.24 -46.95
C ASP A 3 -23.18 60.97 -46.16
N ARG A 4 -23.56 59.85 -46.72
CA ARG A 4 -23.33 58.54 -46.11
C ARG A 4 -21.91 58.05 -46.45
N ASN A 5 -20.90 58.59 -45.76
CA ASN A 5 -19.54 58.13 -45.91
C ASN A 5 -19.45 56.60 -45.63
N PRO A 6 -19.17 55.78 -46.65
CA PRO A 6 -19.10 54.33 -46.51
C PRO A 6 -18.05 53.92 -45.47
N VAL A 7 -16.98 54.66 -45.31
CA VAL A 7 -15.93 54.43 -44.32
C VAL A 7 -16.47 54.48 -42.90
N ARG A 8 -17.33 55.48 -42.57
CA ARG A 8 -17.94 55.60 -41.22
C ARG A 8 -18.86 54.44 -40.90
N ARG A 9 -19.55 53.88 -41.90
CA ARG A 9 -20.39 52.68 -41.72
C ARG A 9 -19.54 51.44 -41.41
N TRP A 10 -18.50 51.22 -42.20
CA TRP A 10 -17.58 50.11 -41.99
C TRP A 10 -16.86 50.22 -40.66
N THR A 11 -16.40 51.40 -40.26
CA THR A 11 -15.78 51.59 -38.90
C THR A 11 -16.76 51.32 -37.77
N LEU A 12 -18.04 51.73 -37.90
CA LEU A 12 -19.06 51.42 -36.91
C LEU A 12 -19.38 49.89 -36.84
N VAL A 13 -19.43 49.22 -37.97
CA VAL A 13 -19.66 47.75 -38.05
C VAL A 13 -18.48 47.03 -37.37
N VAL A 14 -17.24 47.39 -37.68
CA VAL A 14 -16.05 46.82 -37.07
C VAL A 14 -16.02 47.08 -35.56
N LEU A 15 -16.35 48.29 -35.13
CA LEU A 15 -16.39 48.66 -33.70
C LEU A 15 -17.47 47.87 -32.95
N VAL A 16 -18.68 47.72 -33.52
CA VAL A 16 -19.74 46.92 -32.94
C VAL A 16 -19.33 45.44 -32.88
N LEU A 17 -18.71 44.91 -33.93
CA LEU A 17 -18.17 43.55 -33.97
C LEU A 17 -17.12 43.32 -32.88
N CYS A 18 -16.17 44.27 -32.72
CA CYS A 18 -15.17 44.22 -31.63
C CYS A 18 -15.79 44.24 -30.25
N ILE A 19 -16.84 45.07 -30.00
CA ILE A 19 -17.55 45.09 -28.74
C ILE A 19 -18.29 43.78 -28.50
N ILE A 20 -18.92 43.21 -29.52
CA ILE A 20 -19.61 41.90 -29.41
C ILE A 20 -18.60 40.80 -29.07
N ILE A 21 -17.45 40.75 -29.78
CA ILE A 21 -16.39 39.79 -29.51
C ILE A 21 -15.81 39.96 -28.10
N PHE A 22 -15.57 41.21 -27.68
CA PHE A 22 -15.06 41.47 -26.35
C PHE A 22 -16.05 41.09 -25.24
N THR A 23 -17.31 41.46 -25.40
CA THR A 23 -18.37 41.06 -24.44
C THR A 23 -18.54 39.56 -24.41
N TYR A 24 -18.51 38.91 -25.56
CA TYR A 24 -18.53 37.45 -25.66
C TYR A 24 -17.36 36.81 -24.93
N SER A 25 -16.12 37.29 -25.14
CA SER A 25 -14.90 36.76 -24.47
C SER A 25 -15.04 36.83 -22.95
N LEU A 26 -15.60 37.90 -22.41
CA LEU A 26 -15.84 38.06 -20.96
C LEU A 26 -16.85 37.04 -20.40
N PHE A 27 -17.87 36.70 -21.15
CA PHE A 27 -18.88 35.71 -20.73
C PHE A 27 -18.45 34.28 -21.00
N SER A 28 -17.78 34.04 -22.12
CA SER A 28 -17.28 32.70 -22.52
C SER A 28 -16.32 32.13 -21.50
N ASP A 29 -15.38 32.94 -20.98
CA ASP A 29 -14.40 32.51 -19.98
C ASP A 29 -15.05 32.02 -18.67
N ARG A 30 -16.32 32.39 -18.38
CA ARG A 30 -17.04 32.00 -17.16
C ARG A 30 -18.08 30.90 -17.36
N LEU A 31 -18.60 30.75 -18.60
CA LEU A 31 -19.71 29.82 -18.87
C LEU A 31 -19.29 28.64 -19.72
N ALA A 32 -18.22 28.78 -20.52
CA ALA A 32 -17.61 27.72 -21.30
C ALA A 32 -16.08 27.86 -21.29
N PRO A 33 -15.44 27.71 -20.11
CA PRO A 33 -14.00 27.89 -19.98
C PRO A 33 -13.24 26.88 -20.87
N TYR A 34 -12.26 27.40 -21.58
CA TYR A 34 -11.37 26.66 -22.45
C TYR A 34 -9.93 26.77 -21.95
N THR A 35 -9.19 25.68 -22.02
CA THR A 35 -7.75 25.66 -21.74
C THR A 35 -7.00 24.74 -22.69
N PRO A 36 -5.84 25.19 -23.25
CA PRO A 36 -4.91 24.33 -23.95
C PRO A 36 -3.87 23.69 -22.99
N GLN A 37 -3.95 23.97 -21.70
CA GLN A 37 -3.03 23.46 -20.68
C GLN A 37 -3.69 22.31 -19.94
N ALA A 38 -3.83 21.20 -20.64
CA ALA A 38 -4.30 19.95 -20.06
C ALA A 38 -3.33 18.83 -20.42
N VAL A 39 -3.16 17.90 -19.48
CA VAL A 39 -2.27 16.75 -19.63
C VAL A 39 -2.95 15.48 -19.13
N VAL A 40 -2.66 14.38 -19.81
CA VAL A 40 -3.09 13.05 -19.39
C VAL A 40 -2.27 12.61 -18.18
N GLN A 41 -2.95 12.18 -17.13
CA GLN A 41 -2.36 11.67 -15.91
C GLN A 41 -2.82 10.24 -15.65
N ALA A 42 -1.98 9.46 -14.98
CA ALA A 42 -2.26 8.11 -14.53
C ALA A 42 -1.52 7.86 -13.21
N TYR A 43 -1.86 6.81 -12.49
CA TYR A 43 -1.08 6.43 -11.33
C TYR A 43 0.26 5.84 -11.75
N ILE A 44 1.32 6.39 -11.18
CA ILE A 44 2.69 5.96 -11.42
C ILE A 44 3.24 5.35 -10.15
N VAL A 45 3.81 4.16 -10.27
CA VAL A 45 4.43 3.43 -9.16
C VAL A 45 5.85 3.07 -9.55
N GLY A 46 6.81 3.43 -8.72
CA GLY A 46 8.17 2.91 -8.82
C GLY A 46 8.21 1.47 -8.29
N ILE A 47 8.46 0.50 -9.15
CA ILE A 47 8.61 -0.89 -8.73
C ILE A 47 9.98 -1.07 -8.10
N ALA A 48 9.97 -1.33 -6.80
CA ALA A 48 11.15 -1.59 -6.00
C ALA A 48 11.06 -2.98 -5.35
N PRO A 49 12.16 -3.72 -5.22
CA PRO A 49 12.16 -4.98 -4.50
C PRO A 49 11.98 -4.75 -3.00
N GLU A 50 11.38 -5.71 -2.32
CA GLU A 50 11.24 -5.72 -0.85
C GLU A 50 12.42 -6.43 -0.17
N VAL A 51 13.14 -7.25 -0.93
CA VAL A 51 14.32 -8.02 -0.46
C VAL A 51 15.55 -7.70 -1.30
N ALA A 52 16.73 -7.86 -0.73
CA ALA A 52 18.01 -7.58 -1.39
C ALA A 52 18.50 -8.81 -2.18
N GLY A 53 19.19 -8.62 -3.26
CA GLY A 53 19.86 -9.73 -3.95
C GLY A 53 20.21 -9.43 -5.39
N ARG A 54 20.87 -10.41 -6.03
CA ARG A 54 21.22 -10.32 -7.44
C ARG A 54 20.02 -10.63 -8.31
N VAL A 55 19.78 -9.84 -9.34
CA VAL A 55 18.76 -10.10 -10.35
C VAL A 55 19.25 -11.21 -11.27
N VAL A 56 18.48 -12.29 -11.36
CA VAL A 56 18.79 -13.47 -12.18
C VAL A 56 17.97 -13.53 -13.46
N GLU A 57 16.81 -12.90 -13.47
CA GLU A 57 15.88 -12.93 -14.60
C GLU A 57 15.13 -11.61 -14.73
N VAL A 58 14.94 -11.13 -15.97
CA VAL A 58 14.13 -9.97 -16.31
C VAL A 58 13.21 -10.38 -17.45
N ASN A 59 11.89 -10.39 -17.21
CA ASN A 59 10.89 -10.96 -18.12
C ASN A 59 10.12 -9.90 -18.91
N VAL A 60 10.49 -8.63 -18.74
CA VAL A 60 9.82 -7.51 -19.40
C VAL A 60 10.81 -6.62 -20.12
N ALA A 61 10.36 -5.99 -21.19
CA ALA A 61 11.09 -4.97 -21.93
C ALA A 61 10.60 -3.57 -21.58
N ASP A 62 11.41 -2.57 -21.89
CA ASP A 62 11.02 -1.18 -21.73
C ASP A 62 9.83 -0.83 -22.66
N ASN A 63 8.87 -0.08 -22.14
CA ASN A 63 7.60 0.25 -22.80
C ASN A 63 6.72 -0.96 -23.17
N GLN A 64 6.84 -2.07 -22.43
CA GLN A 64 5.99 -3.24 -22.60
C GLN A 64 4.71 -3.10 -21.76
N GLN A 65 3.57 -3.41 -22.38
CA GLN A 65 2.31 -3.59 -21.67
C GLN A 65 2.28 -4.97 -21.01
N VAL A 66 1.87 -5.01 -19.75
CA VAL A 66 1.78 -6.21 -18.92
C VAL A 66 0.42 -6.29 -18.23
N GLU A 67 -0.03 -7.51 -17.99
CA GLU A 67 -1.23 -7.80 -17.23
C GLU A 67 -0.92 -7.96 -15.74
N ALA A 68 -1.91 -7.79 -14.90
CA ALA A 68 -1.80 -8.02 -13.46
C ALA A 68 -1.24 -9.43 -13.17
N GLY A 69 -0.28 -9.52 -12.24
CA GLY A 69 0.35 -10.80 -11.89
C GLY A 69 1.41 -11.30 -12.88
N THR A 70 1.76 -10.55 -13.92
CA THR A 70 2.89 -10.88 -14.79
C THR A 70 4.20 -10.74 -14.01
N LEU A 71 5.07 -11.75 -14.08
CA LEU A 71 6.40 -11.71 -13.47
C LEU A 71 7.26 -10.67 -14.20
N LEU A 72 7.71 -9.64 -13.48
CA LEU A 72 8.53 -8.57 -14.02
C LEU A 72 10.02 -8.94 -13.99
N PHE A 73 10.50 -9.33 -12.83
CA PHE A 73 11.87 -9.81 -12.64
C PHE A 73 11.97 -10.70 -11.41
N ARG A 74 13.07 -11.42 -11.32
CA ARG A 74 13.36 -12.35 -10.21
C ARG A 74 14.73 -12.07 -9.62
N ILE A 75 14.78 -12.06 -8.30
CA ILE A 75 16.00 -12.04 -7.50
C ILE A 75 16.44 -13.47 -7.23
N ASP A 76 17.74 -13.68 -7.03
CA ASP A 76 18.32 -14.97 -6.66
C ASP A 76 17.64 -15.54 -5.41
N ARG A 77 17.03 -16.69 -5.57
CA ARG A 77 16.23 -17.36 -4.54
C ARG A 77 17.05 -18.22 -3.61
N GLU A 78 18.22 -18.69 -4.05
CA GLU A 78 19.01 -19.68 -3.32
C GLU A 78 19.30 -19.26 -1.86
N PRO A 79 19.71 -18.01 -1.55
CA PRO A 79 19.91 -17.58 -0.16
C PRO A 79 18.64 -17.63 0.69
N TYR A 80 17.48 -17.37 0.08
CA TYR A 80 16.18 -17.37 0.76
C TYR A 80 15.62 -18.78 0.95
N GLU A 81 15.88 -19.69 0.02
CA GLU A 81 15.55 -21.13 0.15
C GLU A 81 16.34 -21.75 1.29
N ILE A 82 17.63 -21.44 1.40
CA ILE A 82 18.49 -21.85 2.53
C ILE A 82 17.94 -21.30 3.85
N ALA A 83 17.53 -20.03 3.89
CA ALA A 83 16.97 -19.43 5.10
C ALA A 83 15.64 -20.12 5.54
N VAL A 84 14.81 -20.56 4.60
CA VAL A 84 13.62 -21.36 4.89
C VAL A 84 14.00 -22.72 5.49
N GLU A 85 14.96 -23.41 4.88
CA GLU A 85 15.44 -24.71 5.38
C GLU A 85 16.04 -24.60 6.79
N GLU A 86 16.83 -23.55 7.06
CA GLU A 86 17.34 -23.25 8.40
C GLU A 86 16.23 -23.02 9.42
N ALA A 87 15.20 -22.27 9.03
CA ALA A 87 14.05 -21.98 9.91
C ALA A 87 13.21 -23.25 10.17
N GLU A 88 13.05 -24.13 9.19
CA GLU A 88 12.39 -25.43 9.34
C GLU A 88 13.17 -26.34 10.29
N ALA A 89 14.49 -26.42 10.13
CA ALA A 89 15.36 -27.18 11.02
C ALA A 89 15.30 -26.65 12.47
N ARG A 90 15.24 -25.34 12.64
CA ARG A 90 15.07 -24.71 13.97
C ARG A 90 13.72 -25.07 14.59
N LEU A 91 12.64 -25.04 13.84
CA LEU A 91 11.32 -25.46 14.31
C LEU A 91 11.30 -26.94 14.73
N ALA A 92 11.92 -27.80 13.92
CA ALA A 92 12.07 -29.22 14.25
C ALA A 92 12.84 -29.45 15.54
N SER A 93 13.95 -28.72 15.75
CA SER A 93 14.75 -28.76 17.00
C SER A 93 13.95 -28.34 18.22
N VAL A 94 13.15 -27.28 18.12
CA VAL A 94 12.23 -26.86 19.20
C VAL A 94 11.21 -27.95 19.50
N GLY A 95 10.64 -28.60 18.46
CA GLY A 95 9.76 -29.74 18.62
C GLY A 95 10.38 -30.90 19.41
N GLN A 96 11.64 -31.24 19.09
CA GLN A 96 12.41 -32.26 19.82
C GLN A 96 12.64 -31.86 21.30
N THR A 97 12.97 -30.61 21.57
CA THR A 97 13.19 -30.09 22.93
C THR A 97 11.92 -30.21 23.75
N ILE A 98 10.75 -29.84 23.19
CA ILE A 98 9.45 -29.97 23.86
C ILE A 98 9.11 -31.45 24.08
N GLY A 99 9.39 -32.32 23.11
CA GLY A 99 9.23 -33.76 23.26
C GLY A 99 10.05 -34.32 24.42
N ALA A 100 11.30 -33.91 24.56
CA ALA A 100 12.18 -34.27 25.68
C ALA A 100 11.63 -33.75 27.02
N SER A 101 11.17 -32.50 27.07
CA SER A 101 10.54 -31.94 28.28
C SER A 101 9.26 -32.66 28.67
N THR A 102 8.45 -33.06 27.69
CA THR A 102 7.25 -33.88 27.92
C THR A 102 7.60 -35.24 28.52
N ALA A 103 8.64 -35.89 27.98
CA ALA A 103 9.15 -37.14 28.57
C ALA A 103 9.68 -36.95 30.00
N GLY A 104 10.31 -35.77 30.27
CA GLY A 104 10.74 -35.37 31.61
C GLY A 104 9.59 -35.25 32.61
N VAL A 105 8.46 -34.67 32.22
CA VAL A 105 7.25 -34.61 33.05
C VAL A 105 6.71 -36.02 33.34
N ALA A 106 6.61 -36.89 32.34
CA ALA A 106 6.18 -38.27 32.55
C ALA A 106 7.09 -39.06 33.50
N ALA A 107 8.41 -38.83 33.43
CA ALA A 107 9.36 -39.45 34.35
C ALA A 107 9.21 -38.92 35.79
N ALA A 108 8.93 -37.62 35.96
CA ALA A 108 8.65 -37.05 37.29
C ALA A 108 7.31 -37.53 37.87
N GLU A 109 6.28 -37.70 37.04
CA GLU A 109 4.99 -38.31 37.45
C GLU A 109 5.15 -39.77 37.93
N ALA A 110 5.99 -40.56 37.24
CA ALA A 110 6.32 -41.91 37.66
C ALA A 110 7.04 -41.94 39.04
N LYS A 111 8.00 -41.04 39.26
CA LYS A 111 8.72 -40.90 40.56
C LYS A 111 7.78 -40.47 41.69
N LEU A 112 6.83 -39.57 41.42
CA LEU A 112 5.81 -39.20 42.40
C LEU A 112 4.93 -40.40 42.77
N ALA A 113 4.51 -41.19 41.77
CA ALA A 113 3.72 -42.41 42.02
C ALA A 113 4.49 -43.43 42.87
N GLU A 114 5.83 -43.59 42.63
CA GLU A 114 6.70 -44.42 43.44
C GLU A 114 6.77 -43.92 44.88
N ALA A 115 7.03 -42.62 45.10
CA ALA A 115 7.11 -42.02 46.44
C ALA A 115 5.80 -42.11 47.22
N LEU A 116 4.64 -41.99 46.53
CA LEU A 116 3.33 -42.19 47.14
C LEU A 116 3.11 -43.63 47.60
N ALA A 117 3.52 -44.60 46.78
CA ALA A 117 3.41 -46.01 47.11
C ALA A 117 4.32 -46.38 48.29
N ASP A 118 5.53 -45.82 48.36
CA ASP A 118 6.45 -46.01 49.45
C ASP A 118 5.91 -45.40 50.78
N ARG A 119 5.44 -44.16 50.71
CA ARG A 119 4.77 -43.51 51.85
C ARG A 119 3.60 -44.38 52.40
N ASP A 120 2.75 -44.90 51.52
CA ASP A 120 1.59 -45.69 51.93
C ASP A 120 2.03 -47.01 52.59
N ASN A 121 3.06 -47.67 52.04
CA ASN A 121 3.66 -48.87 52.65
C ASN A 121 4.23 -48.60 54.04
N VAL A 122 5.06 -47.51 54.16
CA VAL A 122 5.64 -47.09 55.47
C VAL A 122 4.52 -46.76 56.47
N ARG A 123 3.46 -46.08 56.03
CA ARG A 123 2.32 -45.70 56.87
C ARG A 123 1.54 -46.91 57.37
N GLU A 124 1.35 -47.94 56.55
CA GLU A 124 0.74 -49.19 56.96
C GLU A 124 1.60 -49.94 57.99
N GLN A 125 2.92 -50.03 57.76
CA GLN A 125 3.88 -50.66 58.68
C GLN A 125 3.91 -49.92 60.02
N ALA A 126 4.01 -48.60 60.02
CA ALA A 126 3.99 -47.78 61.22
C ALA A 126 2.70 -47.90 61.98
N THR A 127 1.57 -47.95 61.33
CA THR A 127 0.23 -48.15 61.96
C THR A 127 0.17 -49.48 62.75
N ARG A 128 0.74 -50.53 62.17
CA ARG A 128 0.88 -51.83 62.83
C ARG A 128 1.76 -51.75 64.09
N ILE A 129 2.95 -51.10 63.98
CA ILE A 129 3.87 -50.90 65.09
C ILE A 129 3.26 -50.03 66.19
N LEU A 130 2.62 -48.93 65.86
CA LEU A 130 1.96 -48.03 66.83
C LEU A 130 0.81 -48.74 67.58
N THR A 131 0.10 -49.64 66.91
CA THR A 131 -0.98 -50.48 67.55
C THR A 131 -0.36 -51.46 68.55
N LEU A 132 0.79 -52.09 68.27
CA LEU A 132 1.51 -52.99 69.14
C LEU A 132 2.12 -52.29 70.36
N VAL A 133 2.65 -51.05 70.17
CA VAL A 133 3.11 -50.19 71.27
C VAL A 133 1.97 -49.82 72.20
N LYS A 134 0.76 -49.50 71.68
CA LYS A 134 -0.46 -49.20 72.46
C LYS A 134 -0.90 -50.42 73.29
N LYS A 135 -0.68 -51.64 72.79
CA LYS A 135 -0.97 -52.89 73.49
C LYS A 135 0.14 -53.27 74.49
N GLY A 136 1.20 -52.48 74.65
CA GLY A 136 2.30 -52.76 75.56
C GLY A 136 3.30 -53.83 75.09
N THR A 137 3.22 -54.27 73.83
CA THR A 137 4.05 -55.34 73.24
C THR A 137 5.38 -54.83 72.77
N TYR A 138 5.46 -53.53 72.39
CA TYR A 138 6.70 -52.86 71.90
C TYR A 138 7.05 -51.65 72.76
N ALA A 139 8.34 -51.35 72.85
CA ALA A 139 8.87 -50.19 73.56
C ALA A 139 8.52 -48.89 72.86
N LYS A 140 8.34 -47.77 73.60
CA LYS A 140 8.02 -46.40 73.09
C LYS A 140 8.99 -45.94 72.03
N ALA A 141 10.30 -46.27 72.16
CA ALA A 141 11.31 -45.96 71.16
C ALA A 141 10.97 -46.46 69.73
N ARG A 142 10.19 -47.59 69.62
CA ARG A 142 9.73 -48.08 68.32
C ARG A 142 8.65 -47.20 67.71
N ALA A 143 7.82 -46.57 68.55
CA ALA A 143 6.86 -45.58 68.07
C ALA A 143 7.53 -44.34 67.56
N ASP A 144 8.57 -43.85 68.24
CA ASP A 144 9.32 -42.69 67.81
C ASP A 144 10.07 -42.93 66.48
N GLN A 145 10.62 -44.15 66.31
CA GLN A 145 11.25 -44.58 65.05
C GLN A 145 10.22 -44.64 63.92
N ALA A 146 9.06 -45.28 64.12
CA ALA A 146 8.01 -45.38 63.14
C ALA A 146 7.47 -44.02 62.74
N ASN A 147 7.33 -43.06 63.64
CA ASN A 147 6.95 -41.69 63.32
C ASN A 147 8.05 -40.94 62.53
N ALA A 148 9.30 -41.21 62.80
CA ALA A 148 10.40 -40.64 62.02
C ALA A 148 10.45 -41.18 60.58
N GLU A 149 10.16 -42.49 60.42
CA GLU A 149 10.04 -43.13 59.08
C GLU A 149 8.88 -42.57 58.30
N ILE A 150 7.71 -42.35 58.91
CA ILE A 150 6.57 -41.68 58.23
C ILE A 150 6.98 -40.28 57.76
N LYS A 151 7.57 -39.48 58.61
CA LYS A 151 8.01 -38.13 58.25
C LYS A 151 9.05 -38.14 57.13
N GLY A 152 9.94 -39.13 57.12
CA GLY A 152 10.92 -39.28 56.02
C GLY A 152 10.23 -39.62 54.67
N ALA A 153 9.25 -40.53 54.70
CA ALA A 153 8.50 -40.87 53.52
C ALA A 153 7.59 -39.70 53.02
N GLU A 154 6.99 -38.94 53.93
CA GLU A 154 6.21 -37.75 53.60
C GLU A 154 7.09 -36.67 52.97
N ALA A 155 8.29 -36.42 53.49
CA ALA A 155 9.28 -35.53 52.90
C ALA A 155 9.75 -36.00 51.50
N GLY A 156 9.81 -37.34 51.27
CA GLY A 156 10.08 -37.93 49.96
C GLY A 156 8.96 -37.61 48.93
N VAL A 157 7.73 -37.64 49.36
CA VAL A 157 6.58 -37.26 48.49
C VAL A 157 6.63 -35.77 48.17
N GLU A 158 6.84 -34.90 49.15
CA GLU A 158 6.93 -33.47 48.97
C GLU A 158 8.07 -33.09 47.98
N LYS A 159 9.19 -33.78 48.07
CA LYS A 159 10.27 -33.63 47.11
C LYS A 159 9.89 -34.04 45.70
N ALA A 160 9.22 -35.19 45.54
CA ALA A 160 8.80 -35.67 44.23
C ALA A 160 7.70 -34.79 43.62
N GLU A 161 6.83 -34.19 44.43
CA GLU A 161 5.85 -33.17 43.97
C GLU A 161 6.57 -31.90 43.49
N ALA A 162 7.59 -31.42 44.19
CA ALA A 162 8.38 -30.28 43.78
C ALA A 162 9.11 -30.56 42.45
N ASP A 163 9.71 -31.76 42.33
CA ASP A 163 10.42 -32.18 41.09
C ASP A 163 9.44 -32.24 39.89
N LEU A 164 8.17 -32.70 40.11
CA LEU A 164 7.13 -32.71 39.09
C LEU A 164 6.73 -31.29 38.69
N GLU A 165 6.55 -30.41 39.65
CA GLU A 165 6.19 -29.01 39.37
C GLU A 165 7.29 -28.29 38.59
N GLU A 166 8.55 -28.53 38.97
CA GLU A 166 9.70 -28.01 38.21
C GLU A 166 9.68 -28.53 36.75
N ALA A 167 9.45 -29.84 36.55
CA ALA A 167 9.37 -30.39 35.20
C ALA A 167 8.22 -29.79 34.38
N ARG A 168 7.06 -29.53 35.01
CA ARG A 168 5.91 -28.87 34.35
C ARG A 168 6.19 -27.43 34.00
N GLN A 169 6.87 -26.69 34.88
CA GLN A 169 7.28 -25.31 34.60
C GLN A 169 8.29 -25.23 33.43
N ASN A 170 9.24 -26.17 33.37
CA ASN A 170 10.20 -26.29 32.31
C ASN A 170 9.57 -26.66 30.96
N LEU A 171 8.51 -27.46 30.95
CA LEU A 171 7.71 -27.77 29.76
C LEU A 171 6.93 -26.54 29.27
N GLY A 172 6.35 -25.74 30.19
CA GLY A 172 5.50 -24.61 29.87
C GLY A 172 4.19 -25.01 29.19
N PRO A 173 3.54 -24.03 28.52
CA PRO A 173 2.33 -24.30 27.73
C PRO A 173 2.59 -25.30 26.59
N GLN A 174 1.64 -26.19 26.33
CA GLN A 174 1.78 -27.22 25.29
C GLN A 174 1.27 -26.75 23.93
N GLY A 175 1.80 -27.32 22.87
CA GLY A 175 1.34 -27.09 21.49
C GLY A 175 1.65 -25.69 20.96
N ALA A 176 0.69 -25.11 20.24
CA ALA A 176 0.84 -23.81 19.59
C ALA A 176 0.97 -22.61 20.55
N ASP A 177 0.59 -22.78 21.81
CA ASP A 177 0.70 -21.73 22.83
C ASP A 177 2.10 -21.66 23.46
N ASN A 178 2.97 -22.63 23.15
CA ASN A 178 4.36 -22.60 23.64
C ASN A 178 5.11 -21.43 22.98
N PRO A 179 5.72 -20.53 23.76
CA PRO A 179 6.43 -19.37 23.24
C PRO A 179 7.57 -19.73 22.28
N GLN A 180 8.30 -20.83 22.53
CA GLN A 180 9.40 -21.29 21.68
C GLN A 180 8.91 -21.77 20.31
N VAL A 181 7.78 -22.48 20.28
CA VAL A 181 7.13 -22.89 19.02
C VAL A 181 6.67 -21.67 18.24
N ARG A 182 6.01 -20.72 18.92
CA ARG A 182 5.54 -19.48 18.25
C ARG A 182 6.69 -18.65 17.67
N GLU A 183 7.81 -18.55 18.41
CA GLU A 183 9.01 -17.87 17.91
C GLU A 183 9.56 -18.56 16.66
N ALA A 184 9.76 -19.88 16.72
CA ALA A 184 10.28 -20.65 15.59
C ALA A 184 9.35 -20.60 14.37
N MET A 185 8.03 -20.66 14.59
CA MET A 185 7.03 -20.50 13.52
C MET A 185 7.04 -19.08 12.93
N ALA A 186 7.28 -18.04 13.74
CA ALA A 186 7.38 -16.67 13.25
C ALA A 186 8.62 -16.47 12.36
N VAL A 187 9.75 -17.05 12.76
CA VAL A 187 10.99 -17.03 11.96
C VAL A 187 10.79 -17.77 10.63
N LEU A 188 10.16 -18.95 10.65
CA LEU A 188 9.85 -19.71 9.43
C LEU A 188 8.93 -18.92 8.49
N ARG A 189 7.88 -18.31 9.03
CA ARG A 189 6.96 -17.48 8.24
C ARG A 189 7.65 -16.28 7.61
N GLN A 190 8.57 -15.64 8.34
CA GLN A 190 9.36 -14.54 7.81
C GLN A 190 10.25 -15.00 6.66
N ALA A 191 10.98 -16.11 6.81
CA ALA A 191 11.81 -16.65 5.75
C ALA A 191 11.00 -17.03 4.49
N GLN A 192 9.82 -17.64 4.67
CA GLN A 192 8.91 -17.96 3.57
C GLN A 192 8.39 -16.70 2.86
N LEU A 193 8.07 -15.65 3.61
CA LEU A 193 7.63 -14.38 3.04
C LEU A 193 8.74 -13.73 2.21
N ASP A 194 9.97 -13.74 2.73
CA ASP A 194 11.12 -13.17 2.04
C ASP A 194 11.46 -13.95 0.76
N LEU A 195 11.27 -15.27 0.77
CA LEU A 195 11.38 -16.11 -0.43
C LEU A 195 10.33 -15.76 -1.49
N VAL A 196 9.07 -15.55 -1.10
CA VAL A 196 8.02 -15.11 -2.03
C VAL A 196 8.35 -13.74 -2.63
N ARG A 197 8.93 -12.83 -1.85
CA ARG A 197 9.33 -11.49 -2.27
C ARG A 197 10.51 -11.44 -3.23
N THR A 198 11.14 -12.57 -3.52
CA THR A 198 12.17 -12.64 -4.57
C THR A 198 11.59 -12.58 -5.98
N GLU A 199 10.30 -12.84 -6.14
CA GLU A 199 9.56 -12.74 -7.39
C GLU A 199 8.71 -11.48 -7.39
N ILE A 200 8.97 -10.59 -8.32
CA ILE A 200 8.31 -9.28 -8.39
C ILE A 200 7.31 -9.29 -9.53
N PHE A 201 6.04 -9.11 -9.21
CA PHE A 201 4.92 -9.16 -10.14
C PHE A 201 4.31 -7.78 -10.40
N ALA A 202 3.65 -7.63 -11.56
CA ALA A 202 2.87 -6.45 -11.88
C ALA A 202 1.65 -6.34 -10.95
N PRO A 203 1.43 -5.18 -10.30
CA PRO A 203 0.32 -5.00 -9.34
C PRO A 203 -1.05 -4.92 -10.04
N SER A 204 -1.08 -4.50 -11.29
CA SER A 204 -2.29 -4.31 -12.10
C SER A 204 -1.95 -4.40 -13.59
N ASP A 205 -2.96 -4.25 -14.45
CA ASP A 205 -2.73 -4.06 -15.88
C ASP A 205 -2.09 -2.69 -16.12
N GLY A 206 -0.97 -2.66 -16.81
CA GLY A 206 -0.21 -1.41 -16.94
C GLY A 206 0.90 -1.47 -17.96
N LEU A 207 1.70 -0.41 -17.97
CA LEU A 207 2.86 -0.24 -18.83
C LEU A 207 4.12 -0.15 -17.97
N VAL A 208 5.11 -0.98 -18.27
CA VAL A 208 6.46 -0.86 -17.68
C VAL A 208 7.26 0.12 -18.52
N THR A 209 7.92 1.08 -17.88
CA THR A 209 8.80 2.04 -18.55
C THR A 209 10.00 2.39 -17.67
N ASN A 210 10.98 3.07 -18.24
CA ASN A 210 12.22 3.46 -17.55
C ASN A 210 12.89 2.25 -16.86
N LEU A 211 13.03 1.16 -17.60
CA LEU A 211 13.65 -0.07 -17.12
C LEU A 211 15.16 0.14 -16.93
N GLN A 212 15.59 0.32 -15.67
CA GLN A 212 16.99 0.50 -15.28
C GLN A 212 17.55 -0.77 -14.64
N LEU A 213 17.17 -1.92 -15.16
CA LEU A 213 17.51 -3.22 -14.59
C LEU A 213 18.19 -4.12 -15.62
N THR A 214 19.30 -4.74 -15.20
CA THR A 214 20.01 -5.74 -15.98
C THR A 214 20.27 -6.99 -15.15
N ILE A 215 20.31 -8.14 -15.84
CA ILE A 215 20.68 -9.41 -15.21
C ILE A 215 22.09 -9.30 -14.62
N GLY A 216 22.25 -9.76 -13.38
CA GLY A 216 23.50 -9.66 -12.63
C GLY A 216 23.63 -8.42 -11.74
N GLN A 217 22.76 -7.42 -11.90
CA GLN A 217 22.70 -6.25 -11.04
C GLN A 217 22.24 -6.64 -9.62
N TYR A 218 22.78 -5.94 -8.61
CA TYR A 218 22.33 -6.11 -7.23
C TYR A 218 21.18 -5.14 -6.94
N ALA A 219 20.05 -5.70 -6.53
CA ALA A 219 18.84 -4.97 -6.16
C ALA A 219 18.83 -4.71 -4.65
N SER A 220 18.48 -3.47 -4.26
CA SER A 220 18.36 -3.07 -2.85
C SER A 220 16.90 -2.79 -2.50
N PRO A 221 16.43 -3.16 -1.29
CA PRO A 221 15.06 -2.90 -0.86
C PRO A 221 14.71 -1.42 -0.94
N GLY A 222 13.52 -1.12 -1.46
CA GLY A 222 12.99 0.23 -1.56
C GLY A 222 13.58 1.10 -2.67
N ALA A 223 14.62 0.64 -3.39
CA ALA A 223 15.17 1.37 -4.54
C ALA A 223 14.36 1.00 -5.82
N PRO A 224 13.65 1.96 -6.46
CA PRO A 224 12.88 1.66 -7.66
C PRO A 224 13.81 1.31 -8.83
N LEU A 225 13.50 0.20 -9.52
CA LEU A 225 14.27 -0.32 -10.64
C LEU A 225 13.58 -0.12 -11.99
N MET A 226 12.28 0.15 -11.96
CA MET A 226 11.47 0.48 -13.12
C MET A 226 10.26 1.31 -12.71
N THR A 227 9.66 1.97 -13.67
CA THR A 227 8.43 2.74 -13.48
C THR A 227 7.25 1.96 -14.06
N PHE A 228 6.20 1.81 -13.29
CA PHE A 228 4.95 1.20 -13.69
C PHE A 228 3.86 2.26 -13.79
N ILE A 229 3.13 2.30 -14.90
CA ILE A 229 2.02 3.22 -15.16
C ILE A 229 0.75 2.38 -15.25
N ASP A 230 -0.20 2.59 -14.34
CA ASP A 230 -1.51 1.94 -14.39
C ASP A 230 -2.33 2.52 -15.54
N ILE A 231 -2.77 1.67 -16.47
CA ILE A 231 -3.54 2.09 -17.65
C ILE A 231 -5.06 1.97 -17.45
N ARG A 232 -5.50 1.44 -16.32
CA ARG A 232 -6.93 1.29 -16.02
C ARG A 232 -7.57 2.60 -15.58
N ASP A 233 -6.81 3.35 -14.75
CA ASP A 233 -7.26 4.62 -14.20
C ASP A 233 -6.42 5.76 -14.76
N TYR A 234 -6.88 6.37 -15.83
CA TYR A 234 -6.30 7.58 -16.37
C TYR A 234 -7.33 8.72 -16.34
N TRP A 235 -6.84 9.92 -16.20
CA TRP A 235 -7.67 11.14 -16.20
C TRP A 235 -6.95 12.26 -16.93
N VAL A 236 -7.68 13.30 -17.28
CA VAL A 236 -7.09 14.53 -17.81
C VAL A 236 -7.10 15.58 -16.71
N SER A 237 -5.93 16.11 -16.42
CA SER A 237 -5.75 17.26 -15.52
C SER A 237 -5.64 18.51 -16.35
N ALA A 238 -6.63 19.38 -16.30
CA ALA A 238 -6.71 20.61 -17.07
C ALA A 238 -6.58 21.83 -16.14
N GLU A 239 -5.64 22.72 -16.45
CA GLU A 239 -5.39 23.91 -15.65
C GLU A 239 -6.26 25.08 -16.11
N PHE A 240 -7.20 25.49 -15.31
CA PHE A 240 -8.07 26.64 -15.55
C PHE A 240 -7.70 27.81 -14.65
N ARG A 241 -7.98 29.04 -15.12
CA ARG A 241 -7.84 30.25 -14.31
C ARG A 241 -8.90 30.28 -13.21
N GLU A 242 -8.54 30.77 -12.03
CA GLU A 242 -9.44 30.88 -10.87
C GLU A 242 -10.76 31.58 -11.21
N ASN A 243 -10.71 32.68 -12.00
CA ASN A 243 -11.88 33.44 -12.39
C ASN A 243 -12.83 32.70 -13.36
N SER A 244 -12.35 31.65 -14.00
CA SER A 244 -13.13 30.82 -14.94
C SER A 244 -13.84 29.65 -14.25
N LEU A 245 -13.47 29.34 -13.00
CA LEU A 245 -13.97 28.19 -12.26
C LEU A 245 -15.22 28.50 -11.40
N GLY A 246 -15.63 29.77 -11.32
CA GLY A 246 -16.71 30.19 -10.41
C GLY A 246 -18.09 29.55 -10.69
N ASN A 247 -18.31 28.98 -11.87
CA ASN A 247 -19.55 28.31 -12.26
C ASN A 247 -19.34 26.83 -12.62
N VAL A 248 -18.12 26.30 -12.48
CA VAL A 248 -17.80 24.90 -12.78
C VAL A 248 -18.10 24.04 -11.56
N GLU A 249 -18.89 22.99 -11.75
CA GLU A 249 -19.26 22.05 -10.70
C GLU A 249 -18.84 20.62 -11.10
N PRO A 250 -18.59 19.73 -10.11
CA PRO A 250 -18.44 18.30 -10.39
C PRO A 250 -19.69 17.75 -11.07
N GLY A 251 -19.50 17.01 -12.15
CA GLY A 251 -20.55 16.49 -12.99
C GLY A 251 -20.79 17.28 -14.28
N ASP A 252 -20.21 18.47 -14.42
CA ASP A 252 -20.32 19.27 -15.65
C ASP A 252 -19.73 18.52 -16.84
N ARG A 253 -20.37 18.70 -18.01
CA ARG A 253 -19.93 18.11 -19.27
C ARG A 253 -18.67 18.83 -19.77
N ALA A 254 -17.75 18.05 -20.32
CA ALA A 254 -16.54 18.58 -20.95
C ALA A 254 -16.28 17.84 -22.27
N GLU A 255 -15.53 18.48 -23.15
CA GLU A 255 -15.01 17.88 -24.36
C GLU A 255 -13.49 18.07 -24.39
N ILE A 256 -12.80 16.99 -24.79
CA ILE A 256 -11.33 16.92 -24.83
C ILE A 256 -10.88 16.62 -26.25
N VAL A 257 -9.84 17.31 -26.70
CA VAL A 257 -9.11 17.01 -27.93
C VAL A 257 -7.66 16.74 -27.54
N PHE A 258 -7.19 15.51 -27.79
CA PHE A 258 -5.78 15.16 -27.61
C PHE A 258 -4.97 15.58 -28.83
N ASP A 259 -3.81 16.18 -28.62
CA ASP A 259 -2.94 16.62 -29.72
C ASP A 259 -2.42 15.42 -30.55
N VAL A 260 -2.30 14.24 -29.90
CA VAL A 260 -1.90 12.99 -30.57
C VAL A 260 -3.00 12.41 -31.49
N LEU A 261 -4.26 12.82 -31.31
CA LEU A 261 -5.42 12.34 -32.07
C LEU A 261 -6.18 13.53 -32.70
N PRO A 262 -5.57 14.24 -33.67
CA PRO A 262 -6.19 15.40 -34.27
C PRO A 262 -7.54 15.09 -34.90
N GLY A 263 -8.47 16.03 -34.79
CA GLY A 263 -9.82 15.89 -35.33
C GLY A 263 -10.79 15.03 -34.51
N GLN A 264 -10.33 14.34 -33.48
CA GLN A 264 -11.18 13.52 -32.62
C GLN A 264 -11.51 14.24 -31.31
N ILE A 265 -12.80 14.24 -30.95
CA ILE A 265 -13.31 14.88 -29.75
C ILE A 265 -13.82 13.78 -28.81
N PHE A 266 -13.35 13.79 -27.59
CA PHE A 266 -13.70 12.82 -26.56
C PHE A 266 -14.60 13.47 -25.52
N PRO A 267 -15.79 12.91 -25.25
CA PRO A 267 -16.63 13.39 -24.17
C PRO A 267 -15.98 13.06 -22.82
N ALA A 268 -16.11 14.01 -21.90
CA ALA A 268 -15.61 13.88 -20.53
C ALA A 268 -16.57 14.55 -19.55
N THR A 269 -16.35 14.29 -18.27
CA THR A 269 -17.08 14.92 -17.16
C THR A 269 -16.09 15.45 -16.13
N VAL A 270 -16.44 16.57 -15.50
CA VAL A 270 -15.69 17.10 -14.38
C VAL A 270 -15.85 16.17 -13.17
N GLU A 271 -14.76 15.57 -12.70
CA GLU A 271 -14.76 14.71 -11.52
C GLU A 271 -14.58 15.53 -10.25
N ASN A 272 -13.56 16.37 -10.22
CA ASN A 272 -13.32 17.29 -9.12
C ASN A 272 -12.49 18.50 -9.55
N ILE A 273 -12.48 19.52 -8.70
CA ILE A 273 -11.68 20.73 -8.81
C ILE A 273 -10.74 20.77 -7.60
N ALA A 274 -9.44 20.96 -7.83
CA ALA A 274 -8.48 21.02 -6.73
C ALA A 274 -8.73 22.22 -5.80
N TRP A 275 -8.76 21.97 -4.50
CA TRP A 275 -8.95 23.01 -3.47
C TRP A 275 -7.73 23.89 -3.26
N GLY A 276 -6.56 23.49 -3.74
CA GLY A 276 -5.34 24.24 -3.55
C GLY A 276 -4.25 23.80 -4.52
N VAL A 277 -3.33 24.71 -4.78
CA VAL A 277 -2.14 24.47 -5.60
C VAL A 277 -0.89 24.92 -4.85
N ALA A 278 0.18 24.13 -4.92
CA ALA A 278 1.48 24.57 -4.45
C ALA A 278 2.06 25.59 -5.43
N ARG A 279 2.58 26.72 -4.92
CA ARG A 279 3.33 27.66 -5.77
C ARG A 279 4.65 27.03 -6.18
N SER A 280 4.99 27.13 -7.46
CA SER A 280 6.27 26.69 -7.98
C SER A 280 7.42 27.36 -7.19
N GLY A 281 8.26 26.56 -6.56
CA GLY A 281 9.38 26.98 -5.71
C GLY A 281 9.20 26.69 -4.22
N GLN A 282 8.07 26.11 -3.79
CA GLN A 282 7.89 25.58 -2.44
C GLN A 282 8.04 24.05 -2.46
N THR A 283 9.26 23.59 -2.29
CA THR A 283 9.50 22.26 -1.72
C THR A 283 9.33 22.41 -0.22
N GLY A 284 8.10 22.30 0.25
CA GLY A 284 7.80 22.27 1.68
C GLY A 284 8.24 20.94 2.27
N ALA A 285 9.42 20.91 2.87
CA ALA A 285 9.65 20.01 3.98
C ALA A 285 8.70 20.48 5.11
N GLY A 286 7.94 19.56 5.71
CA GLY A 286 6.86 19.92 6.62
C GLY A 286 7.27 20.89 7.70
N GLY A 287 6.54 22.00 7.83
CA GLY A 287 6.63 22.96 8.91
C GLY A 287 7.20 24.37 8.59
N GLU A 288 7.68 24.62 7.36
CA GLU A 288 8.13 25.98 6.98
C GLU A 288 6.99 26.84 6.43
N LEU A 289 6.94 28.09 6.90
CA LEU A 289 6.00 29.10 6.40
C LEU A 289 6.32 29.46 4.95
N PRO A 290 5.27 29.60 4.10
CA PRO A 290 5.46 29.91 2.68
C PRO A 290 6.11 31.29 2.47
N THR A 291 7.23 31.31 1.77
CA THR A 291 7.86 32.55 1.29
C THR A 291 7.06 33.15 0.14
N LEU A 292 6.43 34.27 0.39
CA LEU A 292 5.71 35.04 -0.64
C LEU A 292 6.73 35.71 -1.58
N ARG A 293 6.76 35.32 -2.86
CA ARG A 293 7.39 36.15 -3.89
C ARG A 293 6.49 37.35 -4.17
N ASN A 294 6.99 38.55 -3.90
CA ASN A 294 6.37 39.79 -4.36
C ASN A 294 6.40 39.82 -5.90
N GLN A 295 5.24 39.58 -6.52
CA GLN A 295 5.07 39.91 -7.93
C GLN A 295 4.83 41.42 -8.08
N SER A 296 5.81 42.14 -8.61
CA SER A 296 5.69 43.54 -8.98
C SER A 296 5.05 43.65 -10.36
N GLY A 297 3.77 43.93 -10.41
CA GLY A 297 3.03 44.19 -11.63
C GLY A 297 1.62 44.68 -11.33
N TRP A 298 1.10 45.63 -12.13
CA TRP A 298 -0.26 46.14 -11.97
C TRP A 298 -1.33 45.07 -12.21
N VAL A 299 -1.07 44.14 -13.10
CA VAL A 299 -1.97 43.00 -13.38
C VAL A 299 -1.34 41.76 -12.80
N ARG A 300 -2.03 41.10 -11.84
CA ARG A 300 -1.61 39.80 -11.33
C ARG A 300 -1.98 38.74 -12.36
N ASP A 301 -1.03 37.84 -12.66
CA ASP A 301 -1.38 36.61 -13.38
C ASP A 301 -2.37 35.81 -12.53
N PRO A 302 -3.55 35.47 -13.05
CA PRO A 302 -4.52 34.68 -12.31
C PRO A 302 -3.94 33.30 -11.97
N GLN A 303 -4.15 32.89 -10.73
CA GLN A 303 -3.78 31.54 -10.28
C GLN A 303 -4.53 30.52 -11.13
N ARG A 304 -3.86 29.39 -11.44
CA ARG A 304 -4.48 28.28 -12.14
C ARG A 304 -4.72 27.13 -11.17
N PHE A 305 -5.87 26.49 -11.31
CA PHE A 305 -6.25 25.33 -10.53
C PHE A 305 -6.47 24.15 -11.46
N PRO A 306 -5.91 22.98 -11.14
CA PRO A 306 -6.15 21.78 -11.92
C PRO A 306 -7.58 21.27 -11.66
N VAL A 307 -8.27 20.97 -12.74
CA VAL A 307 -9.56 20.29 -12.78
C VAL A 307 -9.32 18.88 -13.29
N ARG A 308 -9.78 17.89 -12.55
CA ARG A 308 -9.71 16.49 -12.94
C ARG A 308 -10.95 16.14 -13.76
N LEU A 309 -10.71 15.58 -14.93
CA LEU A 309 -11.74 15.20 -15.88
C LEU A 309 -11.68 13.68 -16.13
N ALA A 310 -12.79 13.02 -15.92
CA ALA A 310 -12.98 11.63 -16.29
C ALA A 310 -13.36 11.54 -17.76
N VAL A 311 -12.58 10.80 -18.54
CA VAL A 311 -12.87 10.56 -19.95
C VAL A 311 -13.88 9.42 -20.07
N ALA A 312 -14.90 9.59 -20.90
CA ALA A 312 -15.99 8.61 -21.03
C ALA A 312 -15.59 7.33 -21.83
N THR A 313 -14.31 6.97 -21.83
CA THR A 313 -13.76 5.76 -22.44
C THR A 313 -13.12 4.88 -21.39
N GLU A 314 -13.48 3.59 -21.36
CA GLU A 314 -12.93 2.62 -20.40
C GLU A 314 -11.41 2.40 -20.54
N LYS A 315 -10.85 2.66 -21.71
CA LYS A 315 -9.41 2.55 -21.99
C LYS A 315 -8.91 3.82 -22.65
N ALA A 316 -7.67 4.17 -22.34
CA ALA A 316 -7.00 5.27 -23.01
C ALA A 316 -7.02 5.07 -24.54
N PRO A 317 -7.36 6.11 -25.32
CA PRO A 317 -7.34 6.01 -26.77
C PRO A 317 -5.96 5.64 -27.30
N PRO A 318 -5.84 4.90 -28.40
CA PRO A 318 -4.56 4.45 -28.92
C PRO A 318 -3.67 5.65 -29.25
N GLY A 319 -2.42 5.61 -28.77
CA GLY A 319 -1.44 6.70 -28.94
C GLY A 319 -1.41 7.72 -27.82
N VAL A 320 -2.41 7.80 -26.96
CA VAL A 320 -2.40 8.65 -25.76
C VAL A 320 -1.45 8.04 -24.73
N ARG A 321 -0.54 8.87 -24.22
CA ARG A 321 0.49 8.48 -23.25
C ARG A 321 0.36 9.33 -21.99
N TYR A 322 0.97 8.88 -20.91
CA TYR A 322 1.15 9.72 -19.75
C TYR A 322 1.82 11.05 -20.15
N ASN A 323 1.29 12.15 -19.62
CA ASN A 323 1.70 13.52 -19.94
C ASN A 323 1.47 13.97 -21.40
N SER A 324 0.64 13.26 -22.20
CA SER A 324 0.17 13.74 -23.48
C SER A 324 -0.63 15.03 -23.30
N GLN A 325 -0.40 16.01 -24.17
CA GLN A 325 -1.10 17.30 -24.14
C GLN A 325 -2.52 17.15 -24.71
N ALA A 326 -3.42 17.97 -24.18
CA ALA A 326 -4.80 18.02 -24.61
C ALA A 326 -5.36 19.43 -24.50
N ASN A 327 -6.38 19.71 -25.31
CA ASN A 327 -7.20 20.90 -25.24
C ASN A 327 -8.55 20.54 -24.62
N VAL A 328 -9.01 21.33 -23.66
CA VAL A 328 -10.23 21.03 -22.89
C VAL A 328 -11.18 22.22 -22.89
N ILE A 329 -12.45 21.96 -23.07
CA ILE A 329 -13.55 22.88 -22.81
C ILE A 329 -14.52 22.26 -21.82
N ILE A 330 -15.01 23.06 -20.86
CA ILE A 330 -16.05 22.66 -19.90
C ILE A 330 -17.30 23.48 -20.18
N TYR A 331 -18.46 22.85 -20.09
CA TYR A 331 -19.75 23.52 -20.25
C TYR A 331 -20.38 23.74 -18.87
N ALA A 332 -20.01 24.86 -18.23
CA ALA A 332 -20.29 25.18 -16.83
C ALA A 332 -21.68 25.78 -16.57
N ALA A 333 -22.59 25.80 -17.50
CA ALA A 333 -23.98 26.18 -17.30
C ALA A 333 -24.79 25.65 -18.49
N ASP A 334 -26.03 25.24 -18.24
CA ASP A 334 -26.98 24.83 -19.28
C ASP A 334 -27.48 26.06 -20.12
N ASN A 335 -26.56 26.91 -20.54
CA ASN A 335 -26.88 28.03 -21.40
C ASN A 335 -26.65 27.66 -22.87
N PRO A 336 -27.69 27.50 -23.67
CA PRO A 336 -27.57 26.95 -25.04
C PRO A 336 -26.72 27.83 -25.96
N ALA A 337 -26.63 29.14 -25.71
CA ALA A 337 -25.86 30.04 -26.54
C ALA A 337 -24.34 29.90 -26.33
N THR A 338 -23.90 29.82 -25.09
CA THR A 338 -22.46 29.64 -24.76
C THR A 338 -21.99 28.24 -25.08
N SER A 339 -22.85 27.24 -24.85
CA SER A 339 -22.57 25.84 -25.18
C SER A 339 -22.41 25.65 -26.70
N ALA A 340 -23.27 26.30 -27.54
CA ALA A 340 -23.16 26.21 -28.98
C ALA A 340 -21.85 26.81 -29.54
N ILE A 341 -21.40 27.92 -28.97
CA ILE A 341 -20.15 28.56 -29.41
C ILE A 341 -18.95 27.81 -28.88
N GLY A 342 -18.98 27.31 -27.62
CA GLY A 342 -17.95 26.42 -27.09
C GLY A 342 -17.80 25.15 -27.92
N TRP A 343 -18.92 24.56 -28.31
CA TRP A 343 -18.99 23.43 -29.23
C TRP A 343 -18.36 23.72 -30.61
N LEU A 344 -18.59 24.91 -31.16
CA LEU A 344 -17.93 25.31 -32.41
C LEU A 344 -16.45 25.53 -32.25
N TRP A 345 -16.05 26.15 -31.12
CA TRP A 345 -14.65 26.44 -30.81
C TRP A 345 -13.80 25.18 -30.68
N ILE A 346 -14.25 24.17 -29.92
CA ILE A 346 -13.49 22.94 -29.73
C ILE A 346 -13.32 22.17 -31.05
N ARG A 347 -14.31 22.24 -31.96
CA ARG A 347 -14.21 21.65 -33.29
C ARG A 347 -13.21 22.38 -34.19
N LEU A 348 -13.15 23.68 -34.08
CA LEU A 348 -12.14 24.47 -34.78
C LEU A 348 -10.75 24.13 -34.23
N VAL A 349 -10.59 24.02 -32.91
CA VAL A 349 -9.35 23.58 -32.28
C VAL A 349 -8.99 22.18 -32.76
N ALA A 350 -9.94 21.23 -32.79
CA ALA A 350 -9.70 19.87 -33.27
C ALA A 350 -9.17 19.83 -34.74
N ILE A 351 -9.60 20.77 -35.59
CA ILE A 351 -9.05 20.90 -36.94
C ILE A 351 -7.65 21.53 -36.90
N LEU A 352 -7.43 22.53 -36.05
CA LEU A 352 -6.13 23.20 -35.93
C LEU A 352 -5.04 22.27 -35.38
N THR A 353 -5.37 21.28 -34.57
CA THR A 353 -4.42 20.27 -34.08
C THR A 353 -3.82 19.38 -35.18
N TYR A 354 -4.33 19.44 -36.42
CA TYR A 354 -3.64 18.85 -37.58
C TYR A 354 -2.39 19.65 -38.03
N VAL A 355 -2.28 20.89 -37.60
CA VAL A 355 -1.23 21.83 -38.11
C VAL A 355 -0.17 22.08 -37.04
N ILE A 356 -0.51 21.91 -35.82
CA ILE A 356 0.38 22.10 -34.64
C ILE A 356 0.95 20.78 -34.20
#